data_291d95634fc731aeaa4929c5c1bf440e
#
_entry.id   291d95634fc731aeaa4929c5c1bf440e
#
_cell.length_a   1.000
_cell.length_b   1.000
_cell.length_c   1.000
_cell.angle_alpha   90.00
_cell.angle_beta   90.00
_cell.angle_gamma   90.00
#
_symmetry.space_group_name_H-M   'P 1'
#
loop_
_entity.id
_entity.type
_entity.pdbx_description
1 polymer ?
#
loop_
_entity_poly.entity_id
_entity_poly.type
_entity_poly.pdbx_seq_one_letter_code
_entity_poly.pdbx_strand_id
1 'polypeptide(L)'
;MRVRRSDGQVVPHLVVPYTLDANDMRFALPQGFSHGDPFFAYLRDTFDALYAEGDPNGLNQPRMMSVGMHCRLLGRPGRIGALQRFLDHIQRHDGVWVARRIDIARHWQAVHPYPGGDNGCAGAAA
;
A
#
# COMPACT_ATOMS: atom_id res chain seq x y z
N MET A 1 -7.66 -16.34 0.81
CA MET A 1 -8.01 -17.29 1.92
C MET A 1 -9.52 -17.46 1.99
N ARG A 2 -10.02 -18.41 2.81
CA ARG A 2 -11.46 -18.55 3.10
C ARG A 2 -11.72 -18.17 4.56
N VAL A 3 -12.81 -17.46 4.82
CA VAL A 3 -13.24 -17.09 6.18
C VAL A 3 -14.69 -17.54 6.41
N ARG A 4 -15.02 -17.89 7.65
CA ARG A 4 -16.39 -18.22 8.05
C ARG A 4 -17.04 -16.95 8.59
N ARG A 5 -18.20 -16.60 8.05
CA ARG A 5 -19.06 -15.52 8.54
C ARG A 5 -19.82 -15.95 9.79
N SER A 6 -20.43 -14.99 10.48
CA SER A 6 -21.27 -15.24 11.66
C SER A 6 -22.51 -16.09 11.37
N ASP A 7 -23.01 -16.08 10.12
CA ASP A 7 -24.11 -16.92 9.63
C ASP A 7 -23.68 -18.35 9.28
N GLY A 8 -22.39 -18.69 9.49
CA GLY A 8 -21.82 -20.00 9.21
C GLY A 8 -21.32 -20.20 7.77
N GLN A 9 -21.60 -19.27 6.86
CA GLN A 9 -21.14 -19.37 5.48
C GLN A 9 -19.63 -19.22 5.39
N VAL A 10 -19.00 -19.99 4.52
CA VAL A 10 -17.58 -19.91 4.20
C VAL A 10 -17.40 -19.17 2.89
N VAL A 11 -16.80 -17.97 2.95
CA VAL A 11 -16.65 -17.07 1.81
C VAL A 11 -15.17 -16.79 1.51
N PRO A 12 -14.83 -16.45 0.25
CA PRO A 12 -13.50 -15.98 -0.08
C PRO A 12 -13.23 -14.64 0.61
N HIS A 13 -11.99 -14.45 1.05
CA HIS A 13 -11.52 -13.21 1.68
C HIS A 13 -10.19 -12.79 1.07
N LEU A 14 -10.13 -11.56 0.60
CA LEU A 14 -8.90 -10.94 0.10
C LEU A 14 -8.18 -10.23 1.24
N VAL A 15 -6.89 -10.51 1.39
CA VAL A 15 -6.00 -9.78 2.29
C VAL A 15 -5.14 -8.85 1.44
N VAL A 16 -5.27 -7.54 1.62
CA VAL A 16 -4.36 -6.55 1.03
C VAL A 16 -3.16 -6.42 1.96
N PRO A 17 -1.93 -6.71 1.49
CA PRO A 17 -0.74 -6.75 2.35
C PRO A 17 -0.47 -5.42 3.05
N TYR A 18 0.10 -5.54 4.26
CA TYR A 18 0.59 -4.43 5.06
C TYR A 18 1.86 -4.89 5.78
N THR A 19 2.89 -4.05 5.80
CA THR A 19 4.19 -4.40 6.39
C THR A 19 4.66 -3.32 7.37
N LEU A 20 5.64 -3.68 8.22
CA LEU A 20 6.38 -2.73 9.05
C LEU A 20 7.59 -2.13 8.31
N ASP A 21 7.82 -2.53 7.08
CA ASP A 21 8.98 -2.09 6.30
C ASP A 21 8.88 -0.59 5.97
N ALA A 22 7.95 -0.20 5.09
CA ALA A 22 7.66 1.20 4.77
C ALA A 22 6.68 1.79 5.81
N ASN A 23 7.14 1.99 7.05
CA ASN A 23 6.28 2.31 8.18
C ASN A 23 6.96 3.30 9.14
N ASP A 24 6.25 4.34 9.54
CA ASP A 24 6.73 5.35 10.46
C ASP A 24 6.88 4.86 11.92
N MET A 25 6.37 3.66 12.25
CA MET A 25 6.67 3.01 13.54
C MET A 25 8.18 2.83 13.75
N ARG A 26 8.98 2.76 12.68
CA ARG A 26 10.43 2.69 12.76
C ARG A 26 11.07 3.93 13.41
N PHE A 27 10.38 5.07 13.51
CA PHE A 27 10.82 6.20 14.33
C PHE A 27 10.82 5.91 15.84
N ALA A 28 10.11 4.87 16.27
CA ALA A 28 10.04 4.48 17.69
C ALA A 28 10.95 3.29 18.02
N LEU A 29 11.71 2.77 17.06
CA LEU A 29 12.62 1.64 17.25
C LEU A 29 14.06 2.12 17.45
N PRO A 30 14.88 1.43 18.28
CA PRO A 30 16.27 1.80 18.51
C PRO A 30 17.14 1.87 17.23
N GLN A 31 16.86 1.02 16.26
CA GLN A 31 17.55 0.97 14.95
C GLN A 31 16.68 1.55 13.82
N GLY A 32 15.75 2.44 14.17
CA GLY A 32 14.83 3.04 13.23
C GLY A 32 15.31 4.37 12.68
N PHE A 33 14.36 5.16 12.19
CA PHE A 33 14.64 6.47 11.63
C PHE A 33 14.81 7.53 12.73
N SER A 34 15.91 8.29 12.69
CA SER A 34 16.15 9.39 13.64
C SER A 34 15.36 10.66 13.28
N HIS A 35 15.25 10.98 11.99
CA HIS A 35 14.56 12.17 11.47
C HIS A 35 13.95 11.90 10.09
N GLY A 36 13.35 12.93 9.44
CA GLY A 36 12.61 12.78 8.19
C GLY A 36 13.44 12.33 7.00
N ASP A 37 14.72 12.71 6.88
CA ASP A 37 15.51 12.42 5.69
C ASP A 37 15.78 10.92 5.47
N PRO A 38 16.20 10.11 6.45
CA PRO A 38 16.32 8.68 6.27
C PRO A 38 15.00 8.01 5.92
N PHE A 39 13.88 8.49 6.47
CA PHE A 39 12.56 7.97 6.14
C PHE A 39 12.18 8.28 4.68
N PHE A 40 12.37 9.53 4.25
CA PHE A 40 12.14 9.90 2.85
C PHE A 40 13.01 9.08 1.90
N ALA A 41 14.32 8.98 2.16
CA ALA A 41 15.24 8.22 1.31
C ALA A 41 14.80 6.76 1.19
N TYR A 42 14.42 6.14 2.32
CA TYR A 42 13.96 4.77 2.33
C TYR A 42 12.67 4.58 1.51
N LEU A 43 11.69 5.48 1.66
CA LEU A 43 10.45 5.41 0.88
C LEU A 43 10.69 5.61 -0.61
N ARG A 44 11.53 6.59 -0.96
CA ARG A 44 11.91 6.88 -2.35
C ARG A 44 12.58 5.66 -3.00
N ASP A 45 13.62 5.12 -2.36
CA ASP A 45 14.39 4.02 -2.92
C ASP A 45 13.55 2.74 -3.02
N THR A 46 12.64 2.51 -2.06
CA THR A 46 11.65 1.42 -2.14
C THR A 46 10.70 1.62 -3.32
N PHE A 47 10.17 2.83 -3.49
CA PHE A 47 9.28 3.16 -4.59
C PHE A 47 9.99 2.99 -5.94
N ASP A 48 11.19 3.55 -6.09
CA ASP A 48 11.94 3.51 -7.34
C ASP A 48 12.26 2.06 -7.76
N ALA A 49 12.62 1.20 -6.80
CA ALA A 49 12.84 -0.23 -7.06
C ALA A 49 11.55 -0.93 -7.55
N LEU A 50 10.43 -0.73 -6.85
CA LEU A 50 9.15 -1.33 -7.22
C LEU A 50 8.59 -0.76 -8.54
N TYR A 51 8.83 0.52 -8.81
CA TYR A 51 8.44 1.16 -10.06
C TYR A 51 9.21 0.58 -11.25
N ALA A 52 10.53 0.37 -11.10
CA ALA A 52 11.35 -0.26 -12.13
C ALA A 52 10.91 -1.71 -12.42
N GLU A 53 10.44 -2.46 -11.42
CA GLU A 53 9.89 -3.81 -11.64
C GLU A 53 8.58 -3.79 -12.45
N GLY A 54 7.83 -2.70 -12.40
CA GLY A 54 6.61 -2.49 -13.19
C GLY A 54 6.85 -2.10 -14.64
N ASP A 55 8.07 -1.74 -15.04
CA ASP A 55 8.39 -1.32 -16.42
C ASP A 55 8.01 -2.40 -17.43
N PRO A 56 7.13 -2.09 -18.42
CA PRO A 56 6.76 -3.03 -19.49
C PRO A 56 7.95 -3.55 -20.32
N ASN A 57 9.04 -2.77 -20.40
CA ASN A 57 10.27 -3.17 -21.09
C ASN A 57 11.25 -3.93 -20.19
N GLY A 58 10.96 -4.01 -18.89
CA GLY A 58 11.72 -4.74 -17.88
C GLY A 58 11.00 -6.01 -17.42
N LEU A 59 10.76 -6.13 -16.12
CA LEU A 59 10.08 -7.31 -15.55
C LEU A 59 8.58 -7.34 -15.85
N ASN A 60 7.97 -6.21 -16.18
CA ASN A 60 6.52 -6.07 -16.43
C ASN A 60 5.66 -6.64 -15.29
N GLN A 61 6.04 -6.35 -14.05
CA GLN A 61 5.35 -6.81 -12.86
C GLN A 61 4.88 -5.63 -12.02
N PRO A 62 3.68 -5.09 -12.26
CA PRO A 62 3.13 -4.02 -11.43
C PRO A 62 3.15 -4.40 -9.95
N ARG A 63 3.60 -3.47 -9.12
CA ARG A 63 3.79 -3.68 -7.69
C ARG A 63 2.86 -2.80 -6.86
N MET A 64 2.61 -3.22 -5.66
CA MET A 64 1.87 -2.44 -4.67
C MET A 64 2.80 -2.09 -3.51
N MET A 65 2.81 -0.81 -3.12
CA MET A 65 3.47 -0.30 -1.94
C MET A 65 2.42 0.18 -0.93
N SER A 66 2.57 -0.19 0.34
CA SER A 66 1.79 0.37 1.44
C SER A 66 2.72 1.14 2.37
N VAL A 67 2.40 2.41 2.62
CA VAL A 67 3.14 3.23 3.60
C VAL A 67 2.32 3.32 4.88
N GLY A 68 2.85 2.78 5.98
CA GLY A 68 2.22 2.87 7.29
C GLY A 68 2.50 4.22 7.94
N MET A 69 1.46 4.93 8.37
CA MET A 69 1.57 6.27 8.92
C MET A 69 0.73 6.43 10.18
N HIS A 70 1.31 7.10 11.19
CA HIS A 70 0.63 7.47 12.42
C HIS A 70 0.76 8.99 12.63
N CYS A 71 -0.36 9.67 12.85
CA CYS A 71 -0.36 11.13 13.03
C CYS A 71 0.59 11.60 14.13
N ARG A 72 0.71 10.84 15.22
CA ARG A 72 1.62 11.14 16.33
C ARG A 72 3.10 10.89 16.06
N LEU A 73 3.45 10.15 15.01
CA LEU A 73 4.84 9.85 14.61
C LEU A 73 5.26 10.71 13.43
N LEU A 74 4.71 10.45 12.26
CA LEU A 74 5.04 11.16 11.02
C LEU A 74 4.46 12.59 10.99
N GLY A 75 3.32 12.82 11.63
CA GLY A 75 2.66 14.14 11.65
C GLY A 75 3.38 15.22 12.46
N ARG A 76 4.52 14.94 13.06
CA ARG A 76 5.33 15.93 13.80
C ARG A 76 6.01 16.90 12.82
N PRO A 77 6.14 18.22 13.16
CA PRO A 77 6.72 19.23 12.28
C PRO A 77 8.08 18.83 11.68
N GLY A 78 8.97 18.24 12.48
CA GLY A 78 10.29 17.78 12.02
C GLY A 78 10.28 16.53 11.14
N ARG A 79 9.14 15.92 10.86
CA ARG A 79 9.01 14.66 10.11
C ARG A 79 8.07 14.77 8.92
N ILE A 80 7.01 15.58 9.02
CA ILE A 80 5.95 15.65 7.98
C ILE A 80 6.49 16.05 6.60
N GLY A 81 7.56 16.85 6.55
CA GLY A 81 8.23 17.20 5.30
C GLY A 81 8.79 16.01 4.51
N ALA A 82 9.04 14.88 5.18
CA ALA A 82 9.43 13.65 4.50
C ALA A 82 8.29 13.07 3.65
N LEU A 83 7.06 13.10 4.17
CA LEU A 83 5.87 12.68 3.44
C LEU A 83 5.60 13.60 2.25
N GLN A 84 5.70 14.91 2.43
CA GLN A 84 5.51 15.88 1.35
C GLN A 84 6.48 15.62 0.19
N ARG A 85 7.77 15.48 0.50
CA ARG A 85 8.79 15.15 -0.51
C ARG A 85 8.54 13.81 -1.21
N PHE A 86 8.05 12.82 -0.47
CA PHE A 86 7.71 11.53 -1.06
C PHE A 86 6.51 11.64 -2.01
N LEU A 87 5.47 12.37 -1.63
CA LEU A 87 4.32 12.61 -2.50
C LEU A 87 4.72 13.39 -3.78
N ASP A 88 5.57 14.42 -3.62
CA ASP A 88 6.11 15.16 -4.77
C ASP A 88 6.97 14.27 -5.68
N HIS A 89 7.67 13.28 -5.10
CA HIS A 89 8.47 12.33 -5.87
C HIS A 89 7.58 11.42 -6.72
N ILE A 90 6.61 10.76 -6.11
CA ILE A 90 5.75 9.79 -6.83
C ILE A 90 4.87 10.45 -7.89
N GLN A 91 4.48 11.72 -7.71
CA GLN A 91 3.69 12.49 -8.69
C GLN A 91 4.43 12.76 -10.01
N ARG A 92 5.74 12.59 -10.04
CA ARG A 92 6.57 12.79 -11.25
C ARG A 92 6.65 11.54 -12.13
N HIS A 93 6.02 10.45 -11.70
CA HIS A 93 6.07 9.16 -12.38
C HIS A 93 4.70 8.81 -12.98
N ASP A 94 4.71 8.49 -14.25
CA ASP A 94 3.49 8.04 -14.95
C ASP A 94 3.10 6.63 -14.52
N GLY A 95 1.80 6.31 -14.64
CA GLY A 95 1.31 4.97 -14.31
C GLY A 95 1.24 4.65 -12.80
N VAL A 96 1.42 5.64 -11.94
CA VAL A 96 1.29 5.49 -10.48
C VAL A 96 -0.14 5.75 -10.05
N TRP A 97 -0.76 4.77 -9.42
CA TRP A 97 -2.10 4.88 -8.87
C TRP A 97 -2.06 5.02 -7.34
N VAL A 98 -2.24 6.23 -6.85
CA VAL A 98 -2.40 6.50 -5.41
C VAL A 98 -3.87 6.23 -5.04
N ALA A 99 -4.12 5.15 -4.33
CA ALA A 99 -5.45 4.63 -4.09
C ALA A 99 -5.70 4.28 -2.63
N ARG A 100 -6.98 4.22 -2.24
CA ARG A 100 -7.38 3.61 -0.97
C ARG A 100 -7.26 2.10 -1.09
N ARG A 101 -6.95 1.43 0.01
CA ARG A 101 -6.82 -0.04 0.04
C ARG A 101 -8.07 -0.77 -0.47
N ILE A 102 -9.25 -0.20 -0.23
CA ILE A 102 -10.50 -0.79 -0.73
C ILE A 102 -10.60 -0.73 -2.27
N ASP A 103 -10.08 0.32 -2.89
CA ASP A 103 -10.10 0.47 -4.34
C ASP A 103 -9.13 -0.52 -4.99
N ILE A 104 -7.96 -0.73 -4.40
CA ILE A 104 -7.02 -1.79 -4.80
C ILE A 104 -7.67 -3.18 -4.66
N ALA A 105 -8.37 -3.44 -3.55
CA ALA A 105 -9.05 -4.70 -3.33
C ALA A 105 -10.15 -4.96 -4.37
N ARG A 106 -10.95 -3.95 -4.71
CA ARG A 106 -11.99 -4.04 -5.74
C ARG A 106 -11.40 -4.30 -7.13
N HIS A 107 -10.35 -3.56 -7.47
CA HIS A 107 -9.63 -3.78 -8.73
C HIS A 107 -9.08 -5.21 -8.82
N TRP A 108 -8.40 -5.67 -7.78
CA TRP A 108 -7.86 -7.02 -7.72
C TRP A 108 -8.94 -8.09 -7.89
N GLN A 109 -10.07 -7.95 -7.20
CA GLN A 109 -11.19 -8.89 -7.32
C GLN A 109 -11.82 -8.91 -8.72
N ALA A 110 -11.84 -7.76 -9.41
CA ALA A 110 -12.35 -7.66 -10.78
C ALA A 110 -11.42 -8.35 -11.80
N VAL A 111 -10.10 -8.16 -11.63
CA VAL A 111 -9.08 -8.70 -12.56
C VAL A 111 -8.74 -10.17 -12.24
N HIS A 112 -8.78 -10.54 -10.95
CA HIS A 112 -8.47 -11.88 -10.45
C HIS A 112 -9.63 -12.43 -9.60
N PRO A 113 -10.76 -12.80 -10.23
CA PRO A 113 -11.91 -13.33 -9.50
C PRO A 113 -11.54 -14.64 -8.80
N TYR A 114 -12.09 -14.84 -7.60
CA TYR A 114 -11.83 -16.06 -6.84
C TYR A 114 -12.48 -17.27 -7.52
N PRO A 115 -11.72 -18.31 -7.86
CA PRO A 115 -12.28 -19.51 -8.49
C PRO A 115 -13.34 -20.17 -7.58
N GLY A 116 -14.60 -20.27 -8.06
CA GLY A 116 -15.68 -20.93 -7.34
C GLY A 116 -16.38 -20.08 -6.26
N GLY A 117 -16.31 -18.78 -6.34
CA GLY A 117 -17.06 -17.87 -5.48
C GLY A 117 -18.02 -16.99 -6.29
N ASP A 118 -19.30 -16.95 -5.91
CA ASP A 118 -20.14 -15.81 -6.24
C ASP A 118 -19.47 -14.55 -5.65
N ASN A 119 -19.14 -13.60 -6.50
CA ASN A 119 -18.61 -12.29 -6.08
C ASN A 119 -19.73 -11.52 -5.35
N GLY A 120 -19.93 -11.82 -4.07
CA GLY A 120 -20.93 -11.18 -3.21
C GLY A 120 -20.62 -9.72 -2.87
N CYS A 121 -20.18 -8.94 -3.83
CA CYS A 121 -20.04 -7.49 -3.78
C CYS A 121 -20.86 -6.78 -4.86
N ALA A 122 -22.00 -7.35 -5.25
CA ALA A 122 -23.03 -6.58 -5.94
C ALA A 122 -23.91 -5.91 -4.87
N GLY A 123 -23.68 -4.61 -4.64
CA GLY A 123 -24.62 -3.81 -3.85
C GLY A 123 -24.03 -3.08 -2.65
N ALA A 124 -23.38 -1.97 -2.92
CA ALA A 124 -23.44 -0.77 -2.10
C ALA A 124 -23.06 0.42 -3.01
N ALA A 125 -23.97 0.73 -3.93
CA ALA A 125 -24.09 2.07 -4.48
C ALA A 125 -25.05 2.83 -3.57
N ALA A 126 -24.54 3.75 -2.80
CA ALA A 126 -25.24 4.93 -2.28
C ALA A 126 -24.17 5.88 -1.71
#